data_63fd7cded85f5115951ba5959c995648
#
_entry.id   63fd7cded85f5115951ba5959c995648
#
_cell.length_a   1.000
_cell.length_b   1.000
_cell.length_c   1.000
_cell.angle_alpha   90.00
_cell.angle_beta   90.00
_cell.angle_gamma   90.00
#
_symmetry.space_group_name_H-M   'P 1'
#
loop_
_entity.id
_entity.type
_entity.pdbx_description
1 polymer ?
#
loop_
_entity_poly.entity_id
_entity_poly.type
_entity_poly.pdbx_seq_one_letter_code
_entity_poly.pdbx_strand_id
1 'polypeptide(L)'
;MTNTNIISENKILDPLAEIKNQLPTFATKLKLTHHSPTQTLMPDGPYIYKYVICDQATRRLFEGNAQMAAGVCVNNALQWHYADILWKLNSANKLSPTNHIKLKKDFAIRAAIDEFKTYKPVNDKDQAKKDHYLNTIPSTIDNAFQAIGKLGKAGPVTCENHVTIPGNVFSLFLDIIGRSDFEFGSLVKSFPTGISSPIPQPAGSFLLELKTSWSRPGKIKKDGTLSFVSSKCPALPSQSHLIQVSFYAAAYNYEVPIKLLYVSEQDFAIFDETNCPWLTAEGLK
;
A
#
# COMPACT_ATOMS: atom_id res chain seq x y z
N MET A 1 68.47 -15.99 -6.64
CA MET A 1 67.48 -15.81 -7.72
C MET A 1 66.17 -16.40 -7.21
N THR A 2 65.31 -15.59 -6.63
CA THR A 2 64.02 -15.99 -6.06
C THR A 2 62.91 -15.49 -6.99
N ASN A 3 62.30 -16.47 -7.70
CA ASN A 3 61.13 -16.22 -8.54
C ASN A 3 59.90 -16.01 -7.65
N THR A 4 59.41 -14.78 -7.55
CA THR A 4 58.16 -14.44 -6.95
C THR A 4 57.07 -14.58 -8.03
N ASN A 5 56.33 -15.66 -8.00
CA ASN A 5 55.10 -15.81 -8.79
C ASN A 5 54.05 -14.81 -8.28
N ILE A 6 53.77 -13.78 -9.08
CA ILE A 6 52.65 -12.89 -8.92
C ILE A 6 51.41 -13.66 -9.36
N ILE A 7 50.65 -14.13 -8.39
CA ILE A 7 49.29 -14.64 -8.63
C ILE A 7 48.44 -13.42 -8.98
N SER A 8 48.08 -13.30 -10.26
CA SER A 8 47.10 -12.33 -10.70
C SER A 8 45.77 -12.63 -10.00
N GLU A 9 45.31 -11.71 -9.16
CA GLU A 9 43.96 -11.74 -8.65
C GLU A 9 42.99 -11.73 -9.85
N ASN A 10 42.43 -12.88 -10.13
CA ASN A 10 41.29 -13.00 -11.01
C ASN A 10 40.14 -12.23 -10.33
N LYS A 11 39.96 -10.99 -10.77
CA LYS A 11 38.78 -10.21 -10.49
C LYS A 11 37.58 -11.02 -11.00
N ILE A 12 36.88 -11.75 -10.11
CA ILE A 12 35.59 -12.32 -10.41
C ILE A 12 34.70 -11.12 -10.72
N LEU A 13 34.52 -10.87 -12.02
CA LEU A 13 33.58 -9.86 -12.49
C LEU A 13 32.20 -10.29 -11.96
N ASP A 14 31.66 -9.49 -11.05
CA ASP A 14 30.29 -9.67 -10.56
C ASP A 14 29.35 -9.54 -11.77
N PRO A 15 28.71 -10.63 -12.25
CA PRO A 15 27.80 -10.58 -13.40
C PRO A 15 26.66 -9.58 -13.19
N LEU A 16 26.32 -9.30 -11.93
CA LEU A 16 25.31 -8.32 -11.55
C LEU A 16 25.79 -6.88 -11.75
N ALA A 17 27.11 -6.60 -11.67
CA ALA A 17 27.64 -5.27 -11.88
C ALA A 17 27.51 -4.82 -13.34
N GLU A 18 27.70 -5.75 -14.28
CA GLU A 18 27.55 -5.48 -15.71
C GLU A 18 26.07 -5.27 -16.10
N ILE A 19 25.18 -6.04 -15.53
CA ILE A 19 23.74 -5.88 -15.66
C ILE A 19 23.29 -4.56 -15.04
N LYS A 20 23.77 -4.19 -13.84
CA LYS A 20 23.48 -2.90 -13.18
C LYS A 20 23.83 -1.69 -14.05
N ASN A 21 24.90 -1.75 -14.84
CA ASN A 21 25.30 -0.65 -15.73
C ASN A 21 24.43 -0.54 -16.99
N GLN A 22 23.77 -1.61 -17.44
CA GLN A 22 22.92 -1.61 -18.63
C GLN A 22 21.44 -1.30 -18.34
N LEU A 23 20.98 -1.64 -17.16
CA LEU A 23 19.56 -1.48 -16.78
C LEU A 23 19.09 -0.03 -16.63
N PRO A 24 19.85 0.94 -16.14
CA PRO A 24 19.41 2.33 -16.13
C PRO A 24 18.94 2.81 -17.51
N THR A 25 19.64 2.39 -18.58
CA THR A 25 19.28 2.73 -19.96
C THR A 25 17.99 2.05 -20.41
N PHE A 26 17.80 0.78 -20.02
CA PHE A 26 16.59 0.02 -20.32
C PHE A 26 15.38 0.56 -19.54
N ALA A 27 15.52 0.77 -18.24
CA ALA A 27 14.48 1.35 -17.39
C ALA A 27 14.07 2.75 -17.87
N THR A 28 15.05 3.57 -18.29
CA THR A 28 14.79 4.91 -18.85
C THR A 28 14.02 4.82 -20.18
N LYS A 29 14.40 3.89 -21.08
CA LYS A 29 13.66 3.65 -22.34
C LYS A 29 12.22 3.21 -22.08
N LEU A 30 11.98 2.40 -21.04
CA LEU A 30 10.65 1.96 -20.63
C LEU A 30 9.92 2.99 -19.78
N LYS A 31 10.55 4.12 -19.44
CA LYS A 31 10.00 5.14 -18.52
C LYS A 31 9.66 4.58 -17.12
N LEU A 32 10.38 3.55 -16.71
CA LEU A 32 10.26 2.97 -15.37
C LEU A 32 11.21 3.74 -14.43
N THR A 33 10.65 4.37 -13.42
CA THR A 33 11.41 5.15 -12.43
C THR A 33 11.57 4.44 -11.09
N HIS A 34 10.67 3.52 -10.80
CA HIS A 34 10.64 2.77 -9.53
C HIS A 34 9.72 1.56 -9.66
N HIS A 35 9.76 0.68 -8.67
CA HIS A 35 8.76 -0.36 -8.44
C HIS A 35 7.82 0.05 -7.31
N SER A 36 6.54 -0.26 -7.41
CA SER A 36 5.66 -0.25 -6.24
C SER A 36 5.59 -1.65 -5.62
N PRO A 37 5.26 -1.79 -4.32
CA PRO A 37 5.10 -3.11 -3.71
C PRO A 37 4.10 -4.00 -4.45
N THR A 38 3.03 -3.44 -4.98
CA THR A 38 2.03 -4.17 -5.78
C THR A 38 2.52 -4.55 -7.18
N GLN A 39 3.44 -3.78 -7.76
CA GLN A 39 4.05 -4.10 -9.06
C GLN A 39 5.01 -5.28 -8.94
N THR A 40 5.76 -5.39 -7.85
CA THR A 40 6.69 -6.51 -7.61
C THR A 40 5.96 -7.85 -7.46
N LEU A 41 4.67 -7.84 -7.14
CA LEU A 41 3.82 -9.02 -7.02
C LEU A 41 3.12 -9.41 -8.31
N MET A 42 3.22 -8.59 -9.34
CA MET A 42 2.53 -8.86 -10.61
C MET A 42 3.32 -9.87 -11.43
N PRO A 43 2.68 -10.91 -12.01
CA PRO A 43 3.33 -11.80 -12.95
C PRO A 43 3.90 -11.03 -14.16
N ASP A 44 5.01 -11.51 -14.73
CA ASP A 44 5.76 -10.80 -15.78
C ASP A 44 4.90 -10.39 -16.98
N GLY A 45 4.07 -11.28 -17.48
CA GLY A 45 3.22 -11.00 -18.64
C GLY A 45 2.27 -9.81 -18.42
N PRO A 46 1.40 -9.83 -17.39
CA PRO A 46 0.57 -8.68 -17.03
C PRO A 46 1.37 -7.41 -16.69
N TYR A 47 2.54 -7.53 -16.05
CA TYR A 47 3.41 -6.40 -15.77
C TYR A 47 3.90 -5.75 -17.06
N ILE A 48 4.51 -6.54 -17.97
CA ILE A 48 5.02 -6.06 -19.24
C ILE A 48 3.89 -5.44 -20.07
N TYR A 49 2.75 -6.12 -20.17
CA TYR A 49 1.61 -5.59 -20.90
C TYR A 49 1.17 -4.24 -20.36
N LYS A 50 0.92 -4.14 -19.06
CA LYS A 50 0.39 -2.91 -18.42
C LYS A 50 1.38 -1.76 -18.41
N TYR A 51 2.65 -2.01 -18.10
CA TYR A 51 3.62 -0.93 -17.82
C TYR A 51 4.60 -0.67 -18.96
N VAL A 52 4.76 -1.60 -19.89
CA VAL A 52 5.70 -1.51 -21.00
C VAL A 52 5.00 -1.30 -22.34
N ILE A 53 3.98 -2.11 -22.63
CA ILE A 53 3.31 -2.13 -23.94
C ILE A 53 2.16 -1.13 -24.02
N CYS A 54 1.30 -1.08 -22.98
CA CYS A 54 0.13 -0.20 -23.00
C CYS A 54 0.51 1.27 -22.98
N ASP A 55 -0.11 2.05 -23.87
CA ASP A 55 -0.10 3.49 -23.77
C ASP A 55 -0.85 4.00 -22.52
N GLN A 56 -0.68 5.29 -22.22
CA GLN A 56 -1.30 5.88 -21.03
C GLN A 56 -2.84 5.87 -21.07
N ALA A 57 -3.44 5.99 -22.26
CA ALA A 57 -4.90 5.96 -22.41
C ALA A 57 -5.44 4.55 -22.13
N THR A 58 -4.80 3.53 -22.70
CA THR A 58 -5.13 2.13 -22.46
C THR A 58 -4.93 1.74 -21.00
N ARG A 59 -3.86 2.24 -20.33
CA ARG A 59 -3.66 2.02 -18.88
C ARG A 59 -4.83 2.53 -18.06
N ARG A 60 -5.34 3.71 -18.38
CA ARG A 60 -6.47 4.31 -17.64
C ARG A 60 -7.74 3.47 -17.70
N LEU A 61 -7.91 2.64 -18.72
CA LEU A 61 -9.04 1.69 -18.79
C LEU A 61 -8.94 0.58 -17.75
N PHE A 62 -7.72 0.29 -17.26
CA PHE A 62 -7.48 -0.68 -16.18
C PHE A 62 -7.36 -0.01 -14.81
N GLU A 63 -7.36 1.32 -14.75
CA GLU A 63 -7.22 2.10 -13.54
C GLU A 63 -8.59 2.54 -13.04
N GLY A 64 -8.98 1.94 -11.94
CA GLY A 64 -10.15 2.34 -11.19
C GLY A 64 -11.43 1.60 -11.59
N ASN A 65 -12.10 1.18 -10.57
CA ASN A 65 -13.49 0.70 -10.61
C ASN A 65 -14.18 1.19 -9.35
N ALA A 66 -15.50 1.06 -9.30
CA ALA A 66 -16.28 1.51 -8.14
C ALA A 66 -15.80 0.90 -6.81
N GLN A 67 -15.26 -0.32 -6.83
CA GLN A 67 -14.70 -0.97 -5.63
C GLN A 67 -13.43 -0.26 -5.13
N MET A 68 -12.53 0.11 -6.03
CA MET A 68 -11.32 0.86 -5.67
C MET A 68 -11.68 2.27 -5.18
N ALA A 69 -12.59 2.95 -5.88
CA ALA A 69 -13.08 4.28 -5.48
C ALA A 69 -13.73 4.25 -4.10
N ALA A 70 -14.51 3.19 -3.79
CA ALA A 70 -15.11 3.00 -2.47
C ALA A 70 -14.04 2.75 -1.39
N GLY A 71 -12.98 2.00 -1.70
CA GLY A 71 -11.83 1.82 -0.80
C GLY A 71 -11.13 3.14 -0.48
N VAL A 72 -10.88 3.96 -1.51
CA VAL A 72 -10.33 5.32 -1.34
C VAL A 72 -11.25 6.19 -0.48
N CYS A 73 -12.58 6.11 -0.67
CA CYS A 73 -13.53 6.83 0.16
C CYS A 73 -13.39 6.48 1.65
N VAL A 74 -13.30 5.20 1.98
CA VAL A 74 -13.10 4.75 3.38
C VAL A 74 -11.78 5.29 3.93
N ASN A 75 -10.70 5.18 3.16
CA ASN A 75 -9.38 5.67 3.56
C ASN A 75 -9.39 7.19 3.77
N ASN A 76 -9.99 7.97 2.86
CA ASN A 76 -10.11 9.42 2.98
C ASN A 76 -10.88 9.85 4.23
N ALA A 77 -11.99 9.18 4.57
CA ALA A 77 -12.75 9.49 5.77
C ALA A 77 -11.87 9.36 7.04
N LEU A 78 -11.07 8.30 7.12
CA LEU A 78 -10.15 8.08 8.22
C LEU A 78 -8.99 9.08 8.23
N GLN A 79 -8.36 9.32 7.09
CA GLN A 79 -7.25 10.27 6.95
C GLN A 79 -7.67 11.69 7.38
N TRP A 80 -8.82 12.16 6.92
CA TRP A 80 -9.30 13.51 7.26
C TRP A 80 -9.67 13.68 8.72
N HIS A 81 -9.93 12.59 9.42
CA HIS A 81 -10.20 12.62 10.85
C HIS A 81 -8.94 12.43 11.71
N TYR A 82 -8.09 11.45 11.37
CA TYR A 82 -6.97 11.07 12.22
C TYR A 82 -5.65 11.78 11.90
N ALA A 83 -5.42 12.12 10.62
CA ALA A 83 -4.12 12.63 10.20
C ALA A 83 -3.74 13.96 10.87
N ASP A 84 -2.57 14.00 11.47
CA ASP A 84 -1.89 15.26 11.84
C ASP A 84 -1.11 15.80 10.65
N ILE A 85 -0.50 14.89 9.86
CA ILE A 85 0.23 15.21 8.64
C ILE A 85 -0.35 14.36 7.52
N LEU A 86 -0.80 15.02 6.45
CA LEU A 86 -1.27 14.40 5.22
C LEU A 86 -0.30 14.71 4.09
N TRP A 87 0.14 13.68 3.39
CA TRP A 87 1.00 13.84 2.22
C TRP A 87 0.17 13.94 0.95
N LYS A 88 0.43 14.94 0.12
CA LYS A 88 -0.25 15.11 -1.17
C LYS A 88 0.76 15.29 -2.29
N LEU A 89 0.39 14.82 -3.49
CA LEU A 89 1.13 15.13 -4.71
C LEU A 89 0.99 16.62 -5.03
N ASN A 90 2.13 17.29 -5.17
CA ASN A 90 2.17 18.67 -5.66
C ASN A 90 2.17 18.71 -7.21
N SER A 91 2.14 19.92 -7.78
CA SER A 91 2.15 20.14 -9.23
C SER A 91 3.36 19.55 -9.96
N ALA A 92 4.46 19.30 -9.25
CA ALA A 92 5.67 18.65 -9.79
C ALA A 92 5.66 17.13 -9.63
N ASN A 93 4.52 16.53 -9.30
CA ASN A 93 4.37 15.10 -8.99
C ASN A 93 5.26 14.61 -7.82
N LYS A 94 5.60 15.52 -6.91
CA LYS A 94 6.33 15.18 -5.69
C LYS A 94 5.38 15.15 -4.52
N LEU A 95 5.54 14.12 -3.67
CA LEU A 95 4.85 14.08 -2.39
C LEU A 95 5.46 15.11 -1.44
N SER A 96 4.62 15.93 -0.88
CA SER A 96 5.00 16.91 0.13
C SER A 96 3.99 16.92 1.27
N PRO A 97 4.44 17.18 2.51
CA PRO A 97 3.52 17.38 3.62
C PRO A 97 2.67 18.61 3.35
N THR A 98 1.39 18.52 3.64
CA THR A 98 0.47 19.63 3.53
C THR A 98 -0.14 19.93 4.88
N ASN A 99 -0.32 21.22 5.19
CA ASN A 99 -1.11 21.62 6.32
C ASN A 99 -2.53 21.08 6.15
N HIS A 100 -2.95 20.25 7.09
CA HIS A 100 -4.23 19.59 7.07
C HIS A 100 -4.99 19.95 8.34
N ILE A 101 -6.24 20.37 8.17
CA ILE A 101 -7.13 20.59 9.31
C ILE A 101 -7.93 19.32 9.50
N LYS A 102 -7.75 18.67 10.67
CA LYS A 102 -8.54 17.51 11.06
C LYS A 102 -10.03 17.84 11.05
N LEU A 103 -10.79 17.00 10.38
CA LEU A 103 -12.24 17.13 10.38
C LEU A 103 -12.86 16.35 11.56
N LYS A 104 -13.97 16.83 12.07
CA LYS A 104 -14.81 16.00 12.96
C LYS A 104 -15.29 14.78 12.20
N LYS A 105 -15.45 13.63 12.89
CA LYS A 105 -15.82 12.34 12.30
C LYS A 105 -16.96 12.47 11.27
N ASP A 106 -18.07 13.08 11.66
CA ASP A 106 -19.26 13.18 10.79
C ASP A 106 -19.02 14.03 9.54
N PHE A 107 -18.16 15.05 9.62
CA PHE A 107 -17.76 15.84 8.47
C PHE A 107 -16.83 15.07 7.55
N ALA A 108 -15.86 14.33 8.10
CA ALA A 108 -14.94 13.51 7.32
C ALA A 108 -15.72 12.43 6.54
N ILE A 109 -16.66 11.76 7.16
CA ILE A 109 -17.52 10.74 6.53
C ILE A 109 -18.32 11.37 5.38
N ARG A 110 -19.03 12.48 5.64
CA ARG A 110 -19.84 13.14 4.61
C ARG A 110 -19.00 13.59 3.43
N ALA A 111 -17.89 14.27 3.68
CA ALA A 111 -17.00 14.75 2.62
C ALA A 111 -16.47 13.60 1.75
N ALA A 112 -16.08 12.48 2.38
CA ALA A 112 -15.59 11.31 1.66
C ALA A 112 -16.68 10.65 0.80
N ILE A 113 -17.91 10.56 1.31
CA ILE A 113 -19.05 10.04 0.54
C ILE A 113 -19.39 10.98 -0.62
N ASP A 114 -19.36 12.28 -0.41
CA ASP A 114 -19.64 13.26 -1.47
C ASP A 114 -18.57 13.20 -2.56
N GLU A 115 -17.30 12.98 -2.20
CA GLU A 115 -16.25 12.70 -3.18
C GLU A 115 -16.53 11.43 -3.97
N PHE A 116 -16.91 10.33 -3.29
CA PHE A 116 -17.24 9.06 -3.97
C PHE A 116 -18.42 9.21 -4.95
N LYS A 117 -19.42 10.03 -4.64
CA LYS A 117 -20.53 10.32 -5.57
C LYS A 117 -20.05 10.88 -6.91
N THR A 118 -18.91 11.60 -6.92
CA THR A 118 -18.32 12.16 -8.15
C THR A 118 -17.66 11.11 -9.04
N TYR A 119 -17.41 9.90 -8.54
CA TYR A 119 -16.84 8.81 -9.31
C TYR A 119 -17.70 8.49 -10.53
N LYS A 120 -17.06 8.41 -11.71
CA LYS A 120 -17.74 8.11 -12.99
C LYS A 120 -17.52 6.62 -13.32
N PRO A 121 -18.59 5.81 -13.28
CA PRO A 121 -18.52 4.41 -13.65
C PRO A 121 -18.11 4.21 -15.11
N VAL A 122 -17.40 3.12 -15.37
CA VAL A 122 -16.89 2.81 -16.73
C VAL A 122 -17.89 2.01 -17.58
N ASN A 123 -18.90 1.39 -16.95
CA ASN A 123 -19.97 0.63 -17.58
C ASN A 123 -21.14 0.37 -16.61
N ASP A 124 -22.23 -0.21 -17.09
CA ASP A 124 -23.45 -0.46 -16.31
C ASP A 124 -23.21 -1.36 -15.09
N LYS A 125 -22.33 -2.36 -15.21
CA LYS A 125 -21.96 -3.23 -14.07
C LYS A 125 -21.21 -2.47 -12.99
N ASP A 126 -20.39 -1.53 -13.38
CA ASP A 126 -19.65 -0.66 -12.47
C ASP A 126 -20.58 0.39 -11.85
N GLN A 127 -21.57 0.88 -12.61
CA GLN A 127 -22.64 1.73 -12.08
C GLN A 127 -23.44 0.99 -10.99
N ALA A 128 -23.87 -0.24 -11.26
CA ALA A 128 -24.58 -1.05 -10.27
C ALA A 128 -23.77 -1.28 -8.97
N LYS A 129 -22.44 -1.45 -9.10
CA LYS A 129 -21.55 -1.51 -7.94
C LYS A 129 -21.48 -0.16 -7.19
N LYS A 130 -21.36 0.95 -7.91
CA LYS A 130 -21.35 2.29 -7.30
C LYS A 130 -22.60 2.52 -6.48
N ASP A 131 -23.77 2.22 -7.05
CA ASP A 131 -25.07 2.41 -6.38
C ASP A 131 -25.19 1.53 -5.13
N HIS A 132 -24.73 0.29 -5.21
CA HIS A 132 -24.69 -0.61 -4.07
C HIS A 132 -23.72 -0.11 -2.98
N TYR A 133 -22.53 0.30 -3.36
CA TYR A 133 -21.51 0.76 -2.40
C TYR A 133 -21.88 2.08 -1.71
N LEU A 134 -22.65 2.96 -2.35
CA LEU A 134 -23.20 4.15 -1.69
C LEU A 134 -24.02 3.79 -0.44
N ASN A 135 -24.68 2.64 -0.44
CA ASN A 135 -25.45 2.17 0.69
C ASN A 135 -24.62 1.47 1.77
N THR A 136 -23.46 0.90 1.42
CA THR A 136 -22.63 0.10 2.34
C THR A 136 -21.40 0.83 2.86
N ILE A 137 -20.93 1.88 2.18
CA ILE A 137 -19.79 2.72 2.61
C ILE A 137 -19.99 3.25 4.05
N PRO A 138 -21.14 3.79 4.46
CA PRO A 138 -21.29 4.31 5.83
C PRO A 138 -20.98 3.27 6.90
N SER A 139 -21.52 2.06 6.79
CA SER A 139 -21.23 0.96 7.75
C SER A 139 -19.77 0.51 7.69
N THR A 140 -19.18 0.44 6.48
CA THR A 140 -17.77 0.10 6.32
C THR A 140 -16.85 1.13 7.00
N ILE A 141 -17.16 2.43 6.85
CA ILE A 141 -16.42 3.50 7.53
C ILE A 141 -16.60 3.41 9.04
N ASP A 142 -17.81 3.17 9.54
CA ASP A 142 -18.05 3.03 10.97
C ASP A 142 -17.30 1.85 11.58
N ASN A 143 -17.24 0.71 10.88
CA ASN A 143 -16.42 -0.44 11.27
C ASN A 143 -14.93 -0.09 11.31
N ALA A 144 -14.43 0.68 10.36
CA ALA A 144 -13.04 1.14 10.35
C ALA A 144 -12.73 2.06 11.55
N PHE A 145 -13.62 2.99 11.86
CA PHE A 145 -13.47 3.86 13.05
C PHE A 145 -13.49 3.05 14.35
N GLN A 146 -14.38 2.08 14.47
CA GLN A 146 -14.43 1.20 15.64
C GLN A 146 -13.13 0.39 15.77
N ALA A 147 -12.63 -0.16 14.67
CA ALA A 147 -11.39 -0.92 14.67
C ALA A 147 -10.20 -0.06 15.12
N ILE A 148 -10.02 1.13 14.53
CA ILE A 148 -8.92 2.04 14.92
C ILE A 148 -9.07 2.47 16.37
N GLY A 149 -10.31 2.70 16.84
CA GLY A 149 -10.57 3.01 18.25
C GLY A 149 -10.08 1.93 19.22
N LYS A 150 -10.11 0.65 18.82
CA LYS A 150 -9.58 -0.47 19.62
C LYS A 150 -8.05 -0.53 19.67
N LEU A 151 -7.35 0.03 18.67
CA LEU A 151 -5.89 0.03 18.62
C LEU A 151 -5.25 1.01 19.62
N GLY A 152 -6.04 1.89 20.20
CA GLY A 152 -5.58 2.92 21.13
C GLY A 152 -4.99 4.14 20.40
N LYS A 153 -4.61 5.14 21.20
CA LYS A 153 -3.95 6.36 20.70
C LYS A 153 -2.44 6.23 20.87
N ALA A 154 -1.73 6.19 19.77
CA ALA A 154 -0.26 6.15 19.77
C ALA A 154 0.31 7.42 19.12
N GLY A 155 0.28 8.56 19.79
CA GLY A 155 0.93 9.79 19.34
C GLY A 155 0.35 10.41 18.05
N PRO A 156 1.14 11.19 17.31
CA PRO A 156 0.73 11.81 16.08
C PRO A 156 0.45 10.76 14.99
N VAL A 157 -0.45 11.08 14.05
CA VAL A 157 -0.82 10.19 12.93
C VAL A 157 -0.38 10.84 11.63
N THR A 158 0.45 10.13 10.87
CA THR A 158 0.83 10.50 9.50
C THR A 158 0.15 9.55 8.52
N CYS A 159 -0.45 10.10 7.47
CA CYS A 159 -1.11 9.33 6.43
C CYS A 159 -0.43 9.51 5.07
N GLU A 160 -0.52 8.49 4.21
CA GLU A 160 0.08 8.48 2.86
C GLU A 160 1.60 8.78 2.91
N ASN A 161 2.27 8.34 3.98
CA ASN A 161 3.69 8.63 4.12
C ASN A 161 4.49 7.85 3.08
N HIS A 162 5.38 8.58 2.41
CA HIS A 162 6.18 8.02 1.34
C HIS A 162 7.28 7.11 1.87
N VAL A 163 7.28 5.88 1.45
CA VAL A 163 8.28 4.88 1.80
C VAL A 163 9.12 4.60 0.56
N THR A 164 10.41 4.91 0.62
CA THR A 164 11.39 4.55 -0.42
C THR A 164 12.39 3.59 0.15
N ILE A 165 12.55 2.44 -0.46
CA ILE A 165 13.53 1.44 -0.08
C ILE A 165 14.52 1.34 -1.23
N PRO A 166 15.81 1.57 -0.99
CA PRO A 166 16.83 1.42 -2.01
C PRO A 166 16.78 0.02 -2.63
N GLY A 167 16.78 -0.05 -3.96
CA GLY A 167 16.66 -1.32 -4.68
C GLY A 167 17.73 -2.34 -4.31
N ASN A 168 18.94 -1.88 -3.98
CA ASN A 168 20.03 -2.74 -3.58
C ASN A 168 19.78 -3.54 -2.30
N VAL A 169 18.83 -3.11 -1.44
CA VAL A 169 18.40 -3.89 -0.25
C VAL A 169 17.82 -5.26 -0.65
N PHE A 170 17.14 -5.32 -1.79
CA PHE A 170 16.51 -6.52 -2.32
C PHE A 170 17.16 -7.02 -3.62
N SER A 171 18.38 -6.58 -3.91
CA SER A 171 19.06 -6.89 -5.18
C SER A 171 18.24 -6.50 -6.41
N LEU A 172 17.46 -5.44 -6.30
CA LEU A 172 16.69 -4.86 -7.40
C LEU A 172 17.42 -3.68 -8.02
N PHE A 173 17.12 -3.39 -9.28
CA PHE A 173 17.74 -2.29 -10.03
C PHE A 173 17.13 -0.93 -9.75
N LEU A 174 15.86 -0.91 -9.41
CA LEU A 174 15.09 0.29 -9.10
C LEU A 174 14.66 0.25 -7.65
N ASP A 175 14.55 1.43 -7.05
CA ASP A 175 14.01 1.57 -5.72
C ASP A 175 12.56 1.10 -5.66
N ILE A 176 12.15 0.57 -4.50
CA ILE A 176 10.76 0.29 -4.22
C ILE A 176 10.16 1.52 -3.57
N ILE A 177 9.14 2.08 -4.19
CA ILE A 177 8.43 3.24 -3.70
C ILE A 177 6.98 2.87 -3.41
N GLY A 178 6.57 3.06 -2.17
CA GLY A 178 5.21 2.82 -1.71
C GLY A 178 4.70 3.96 -0.83
N ARG A 179 3.50 3.79 -0.33
CA ARG A 179 2.89 4.68 0.66
C ARG A 179 2.23 3.83 1.72
N SER A 180 2.55 4.13 2.97
CA SER A 180 1.83 3.55 4.09
C SER A 180 0.51 4.28 4.31
N ASP A 181 -0.57 3.56 4.55
CA ASP A 181 -1.87 4.20 4.79
C ASP A 181 -1.83 5.07 6.04
N PHE A 182 -1.33 4.52 7.16
CA PHE A 182 -1.25 5.22 8.45
C PHE A 182 0.01 4.85 9.21
N GLU A 183 0.66 5.85 9.75
CA GLU A 183 1.75 5.72 10.72
C GLU A 183 1.31 6.37 12.03
N PHE A 184 1.22 5.58 13.07
CA PHE A 184 0.88 6.03 14.43
C PHE A 184 2.16 6.19 15.24
N GLY A 185 2.34 7.37 15.82
CA GLY A 185 3.57 7.77 16.51
C GLY A 185 4.61 8.38 15.56
N SER A 186 5.71 8.84 16.14
CA SER A 186 6.83 9.43 15.37
C SER A 186 7.78 8.35 14.91
N LEU A 187 7.42 7.57 13.89
CA LEU A 187 8.26 6.49 13.37
C LEU A 187 9.56 7.01 12.75
N VAL A 188 10.66 6.31 13.03
CA VAL A 188 11.99 6.64 12.50
C VAL A 188 12.39 5.62 11.46
N LYS A 189 12.60 6.06 10.20
CA LYS A 189 13.03 5.19 9.11
C LYS A 189 14.50 4.81 9.28
N SER A 190 14.78 3.52 9.13
CA SER A 190 16.13 2.97 9.10
C SER A 190 16.14 1.75 8.18
N PHE A 191 17.08 1.69 7.26
CA PHE A 191 17.14 0.58 6.30
C PHE A 191 18.08 -0.53 6.81
N PRO A 192 17.83 -1.81 6.45
CA PRO A 192 18.71 -2.91 6.79
C PRO A 192 20.01 -2.88 5.96
N THR A 193 20.90 -1.92 6.25
CA THR A 193 22.17 -1.76 5.54
C THR A 193 23.29 -2.65 6.07
N GLY A 194 23.01 -3.47 7.09
CA GLY A 194 24.01 -4.36 7.73
C GLY A 194 25.04 -3.66 8.60
N ILE A 195 25.09 -2.33 8.59
CA ILE A 195 26.15 -1.54 9.27
C ILE A 195 25.59 -0.74 10.45
N SER A 196 24.31 -0.41 10.45
CA SER A 196 23.68 0.37 11.54
C SER A 196 22.91 -0.51 12.51
N SER A 197 23.10 -0.25 13.80
CA SER A 197 22.24 -0.82 14.83
C SER A 197 20.78 -0.43 14.58
N PRO A 198 19.82 -1.33 14.85
CA PRO A 198 18.40 -1.00 14.76
C PRO A 198 18.08 0.27 15.56
N ILE A 199 17.28 1.15 15.00
CA ILE A 199 16.82 2.35 15.70
C ILE A 199 15.54 1.98 16.44
N PRO A 200 15.53 1.99 17.78
CA PRO A 200 14.32 1.68 18.54
C PRO A 200 13.19 2.62 18.16
N GLN A 201 12.02 2.05 17.89
CA GLN A 201 10.84 2.83 17.59
C GLN A 201 10.18 3.37 18.87
N PRO A 202 9.53 4.54 18.84
CA PRO A 202 8.83 5.06 20.01
C PRO A 202 7.79 4.07 20.55
N ALA A 203 7.70 3.96 21.87
CA ALA A 203 6.77 3.03 22.51
C ALA A 203 5.31 3.26 22.04
N GLY A 204 4.63 2.18 21.70
CA GLY A 204 3.24 2.19 21.22
C GLY A 204 3.06 2.68 19.80
N SER A 205 4.13 3.02 19.07
CA SER A 205 4.04 3.35 17.65
C SER A 205 3.84 2.09 16.79
N PHE A 206 3.14 2.22 15.67
CA PHE A 206 2.91 1.13 14.73
C PHE A 206 2.56 1.68 13.33
N LEU A 207 2.73 0.84 12.34
CA LEU A 207 2.25 1.06 10.98
C LEU A 207 0.94 0.30 10.79
N LEU A 208 -0.07 0.95 10.23
CA LEU A 208 -1.36 0.35 9.91
C LEU A 208 -1.61 0.41 8.41
N GLU A 209 -1.87 -0.75 7.83
CA GLU A 209 -2.33 -0.87 6.45
C GLU A 209 -3.80 -1.26 6.44
N LEU A 210 -4.61 -0.48 5.73
CA LEU A 210 -6.06 -0.67 5.62
C LEU A 210 -6.41 -1.45 4.35
N LYS A 211 -7.25 -2.45 4.50
CA LYS A 211 -7.82 -3.21 3.39
C LYS A 211 -9.33 -3.25 3.49
N THR A 212 -10.00 -2.89 2.42
CA THR A 212 -11.46 -2.94 2.36
C THR A 212 -11.94 -4.19 1.63
N SER A 213 -12.96 -4.83 2.17
CA SER A 213 -13.61 -6.00 1.60
C SER A 213 -15.02 -5.64 1.18
N TRP A 214 -15.31 -5.77 -0.11
CA TRP A 214 -16.57 -5.30 -0.70
C TRP A 214 -17.44 -6.45 -1.17
N SER A 215 -18.76 -6.26 -1.07
CA SER A 215 -19.77 -7.16 -1.63
C SER A 215 -19.50 -7.46 -3.10
N ARG A 216 -19.70 -8.70 -3.49
CA ARG A 216 -19.49 -9.15 -4.87
C ARG A 216 -20.80 -9.23 -5.62
N PRO A 217 -20.81 -8.87 -6.92
CA PRO A 217 -21.97 -9.12 -7.78
C PRO A 217 -22.35 -10.60 -7.75
N GLY A 218 -23.60 -10.87 -7.45
CA GLY A 218 -24.20 -12.18 -7.47
C GLY A 218 -24.99 -12.45 -8.76
N LYS A 219 -26.09 -13.15 -8.65
CA LYS A 219 -26.97 -13.48 -9.80
C LYS A 219 -27.87 -12.28 -10.14
N ILE A 220 -28.23 -12.18 -11.42
CA ILE A 220 -29.30 -11.29 -11.87
C ILE A 220 -30.62 -11.86 -11.36
N LYS A 221 -31.41 -11.03 -10.68
CA LYS A 221 -32.74 -11.40 -10.20
C LYS A 221 -33.74 -11.44 -11.34
N LYS A 222 -34.94 -11.98 -11.07
CA LYS A 222 -36.01 -12.08 -12.07
C LYS A 222 -36.49 -10.71 -12.59
N ASP A 223 -36.31 -9.66 -11.80
CA ASP A 223 -36.62 -8.28 -12.14
C ASP A 223 -35.51 -7.58 -12.94
N GLY A 224 -34.45 -8.30 -13.32
CA GLY A 224 -33.30 -7.77 -14.05
C GLY A 224 -32.25 -7.08 -13.15
N THR A 225 -32.49 -6.92 -11.84
CA THR A 225 -31.54 -6.29 -10.94
C THR A 225 -30.39 -7.22 -10.56
N LEU A 226 -29.18 -6.66 -10.40
CA LEU A 226 -28.01 -7.38 -9.92
C LEU A 226 -28.09 -7.58 -8.41
N SER A 227 -28.01 -8.82 -7.94
CA SER A 227 -27.86 -9.09 -6.50
C SER A 227 -26.43 -8.86 -6.07
N PHE A 228 -26.21 -8.66 -4.77
CA PHE A 228 -24.88 -8.58 -4.17
C PHE A 228 -24.76 -9.58 -3.03
N VAL A 229 -23.62 -10.24 -2.95
CA VAL A 229 -23.26 -11.14 -1.87
C VAL A 229 -22.36 -10.35 -0.93
N SER A 230 -22.80 -10.17 0.31
CA SER A 230 -22.04 -9.45 1.33
C SER A 230 -20.66 -10.05 1.54
N SER A 231 -19.67 -9.20 1.72
CA SER A 231 -18.31 -9.60 2.03
C SER A 231 -18.07 -9.61 3.52
N LYS A 232 -17.32 -10.60 3.98
CA LYS A 232 -16.75 -10.66 5.34
C LYS A 232 -15.26 -10.42 5.28
N CYS A 233 -14.70 -10.00 6.39
CA CYS A 233 -13.26 -9.94 6.51
C CYS A 233 -12.65 -11.34 6.45
N PRO A 234 -11.43 -11.50 5.88
CA PRO A 234 -10.77 -12.78 5.80
C PRO A 234 -10.38 -13.28 7.21
N ALA A 235 -10.33 -14.61 7.37
CA ALA A 235 -9.84 -15.23 8.60
C ALA A 235 -8.31 -15.11 8.77
N LEU A 236 -7.58 -14.92 7.67
CA LEU A 236 -6.14 -14.72 7.63
C LEU A 236 -5.79 -13.67 6.57
N PRO A 237 -4.71 -12.90 6.75
CA PRO A 237 -4.23 -11.98 5.73
C PRO A 237 -3.89 -12.69 4.43
N SER A 238 -4.12 -12.04 3.30
CA SER A 238 -3.63 -12.56 2.02
C SER A 238 -2.12 -12.42 1.92
N GLN A 239 -1.47 -13.37 1.25
CA GLN A 239 -0.03 -13.35 1.02
C GLN A 239 0.44 -12.06 0.35
N SER A 240 -0.32 -11.54 -0.62
CA SER A 240 0.02 -10.29 -1.30
C SER A 240 0.04 -9.08 -0.36
N HIS A 241 -0.86 -9.04 0.63
CA HIS A 241 -0.86 -7.97 1.62
C HIS A 241 0.28 -8.13 2.63
N LEU A 242 0.63 -9.37 3.01
CA LEU A 242 1.80 -9.65 3.85
C LEU A 242 3.08 -9.19 3.17
N ILE A 243 3.28 -9.53 1.89
CA ILE A 243 4.45 -9.08 1.13
C ILE A 243 4.46 -7.55 0.99
N GLN A 244 3.32 -6.91 0.74
CA GLN A 244 3.25 -5.46 0.69
C GLN A 244 3.75 -4.81 1.98
N VAL A 245 3.29 -5.28 3.13
CA VAL A 245 3.69 -4.70 4.41
C VAL A 245 5.11 -5.09 4.84
N SER A 246 5.66 -6.21 4.35
CA SER A 246 7.07 -6.54 4.56
C SER A 246 8.00 -5.53 3.89
N PHE A 247 7.66 -5.03 2.70
CA PHE A 247 8.38 -3.91 2.10
C PHE A 247 8.32 -2.64 2.96
N TYR A 248 7.15 -2.33 3.54
CA TYR A 248 7.07 -1.18 4.44
C TYR A 248 7.89 -1.40 5.71
N ALA A 249 7.83 -2.59 6.32
CA ALA A 249 8.62 -2.93 7.50
C ALA A 249 10.13 -2.79 7.25
N ALA A 250 10.59 -3.15 6.06
CA ALA A 250 12.00 -3.03 5.68
C ALA A 250 12.52 -1.58 5.75
N ALA A 251 11.67 -0.58 5.50
CA ALA A 251 12.04 0.84 5.64
C ALA A 251 12.32 1.26 7.08
N TYR A 252 11.93 0.43 8.04
CA TYR A 252 12.14 0.62 9.48
C TYR A 252 13.00 -0.51 10.06
N ASN A 253 13.79 -1.18 9.23
CA ASN A 253 14.63 -2.32 9.60
C ASN A 253 13.87 -3.42 10.37
N TYR A 254 12.58 -3.62 10.04
CA TYR A 254 11.65 -4.57 10.69
C TYR A 254 11.43 -4.31 12.19
N GLU A 255 11.76 -3.12 12.69
CA GLU A 255 11.60 -2.74 14.10
C GLU A 255 10.25 -2.08 14.41
N VAL A 256 9.43 -1.83 13.41
CA VAL A 256 8.10 -1.26 13.58
C VAL A 256 7.03 -2.36 13.66
N PRO A 257 6.17 -2.35 14.69
CA PRO A 257 5.00 -3.22 14.70
C PRO A 257 4.08 -2.93 13.51
N ILE A 258 3.68 -3.96 12.80
CA ILE A 258 2.77 -3.88 11.66
C ILE A 258 1.38 -4.36 12.08
N LYS A 259 0.36 -3.60 11.69
CA LYS A 259 -1.03 -3.99 11.84
C LYS A 259 -1.73 -3.98 10.49
N LEU A 260 -2.41 -5.07 10.15
CA LEU A 260 -3.29 -5.15 8.99
C LEU A 260 -4.73 -5.06 9.47
N LEU A 261 -5.44 -4.04 8.99
CA LEU A 261 -6.86 -3.85 9.28
C LEU A 261 -7.68 -4.17 8.04
N TYR A 262 -8.49 -5.20 8.12
CA TYR A 262 -9.53 -5.48 7.13
C TYR A 262 -10.85 -4.95 7.62
N VAL A 263 -11.59 -4.27 6.74
CA VAL A 263 -12.94 -3.79 7.03
C VAL A 263 -13.91 -4.16 5.93
N SER A 264 -15.09 -4.53 6.31
CA SER A 264 -16.24 -4.80 5.44
C SER A 264 -17.47 -4.03 5.91
N GLU A 265 -18.56 -4.14 5.18
CA GLU A 265 -19.85 -3.59 5.61
C GLU A 265 -20.40 -4.27 6.88
N GLN A 266 -19.96 -5.50 7.19
CA GLN A 266 -20.47 -6.32 8.28
C GLN A 266 -19.59 -6.35 9.51
N ASP A 267 -18.26 -6.35 9.29
CA ASP A 267 -17.28 -6.63 10.33
C ASP A 267 -15.93 -5.95 10.06
N PHE A 268 -15.01 -6.15 10.99
CA PHE A 268 -13.59 -5.86 10.79
C PHE A 268 -12.72 -6.95 11.44
N ALA A 269 -11.51 -7.10 10.92
CA ALA A 269 -10.49 -7.97 11.47
C ALA A 269 -9.16 -7.23 11.57
N ILE A 270 -8.53 -7.31 12.73
CA ILE A 270 -7.21 -6.74 13.00
C ILE A 270 -6.22 -7.89 13.13
N PHE A 271 -5.16 -7.85 12.33
CA PHE A 271 -4.05 -8.77 12.42
C PHE A 271 -2.79 -8.02 12.85
N ASP A 272 -2.10 -8.57 13.83
CA ASP A 272 -0.80 -8.11 14.29
C ASP A 272 0.05 -9.30 14.73
N GLU A 273 1.21 -9.05 15.29
CA GLU A 273 2.16 -10.09 15.71
C GLU A 273 1.59 -11.06 16.76
N THR A 274 0.54 -10.68 17.49
CA THR A 274 -0.06 -11.51 18.54
C THR A 274 -0.98 -12.60 17.99
N ASN A 275 -1.58 -12.39 16.81
CA ASN A 275 -2.53 -13.31 16.19
C ASN A 275 -2.15 -13.73 14.77
N CYS A 276 -1.06 -13.19 14.22
CA CYS A 276 -0.55 -13.53 12.90
C CYS A 276 0.98 -13.62 12.94
N PRO A 277 1.56 -14.83 13.02
CA PRO A 277 3.02 -15.02 13.12
C PRO A 277 3.81 -14.40 11.95
N TRP A 278 3.20 -14.26 10.78
CA TRP A 278 3.83 -13.61 9.62
C TRP A 278 3.96 -12.09 9.75
N LEU A 279 3.37 -11.48 10.79
CA LEU A 279 3.52 -10.05 11.08
C LEU A 279 4.54 -9.76 12.18
N THR A 280 5.21 -10.78 12.71
CA THR A 280 6.39 -10.60 13.56
C THR A 280 7.57 -10.08 12.74
N ALA A 281 8.55 -9.45 13.38
CA ALA A 281 9.78 -9.01 12.71
C ALA A 281 10.48 -10.14 11.94
N GLU A 282 10.45 -11.37 12.45
CA GLU A 282 11.00 -12.56 11.79
C GLU A 282 10.14 -12.99 10.59
N GLY A 283 8.82 -12.97 10.76
CA GLY A 283 7.88 -13.39 9.70
C GLY A 283 7.83 -12.43 8.51
N LEU A 284 8.24 -11.17 8.70
CA LEU A 284 8.27 -10.14 7.66
C LEU A 284 9.58 -10.11 6.85
N LYS A 285 10.66 -10.74 7.34
CA LYS A 285 11.94 -10.91 6.63
C LYS A 285 11.87 -12.01 5.58
#